data_169d90130f538cdfd854eaaf156c4163
#
_entry.id   169d90130f538cdfd854eaaf156c4163
#
_cell.length_a   1.000
_cell.length_b   1.000
_cell.length_c   1.000
_cell.angle_alpha   90.00
_cell.angle_beta   90.00
_cell.angle_gamma   90.00
#
_symmetry.space_group_name_H-M   'P 1'
#
loop_
_entity.id
_entity.type
_entity.pdbx_description
1 polymer ?
#
loop_
_entity_poly.entity_id
_entity_poly.type
_entity_poly.pdbx_seq_one_letter_code
_entity_poly.pdbx_strand_id
1 'polypeptide(L)'
;MSTPGVVSYLRWKKDVAEHDYAAASSYLSIRYGQSHADEVAKELRKLPVITRRANDVLRATGRTALELADPGVLNDLKKVLSGQKLSPILVAEGDVADGYHRLSLAYALDPYAEVPLKLGPGQRPR
;
A
#
# COMPACT_ATOMS: atom_id res chain seq x y z
N MET A 1 -6.20 -9.14 -22.03
CA MET A 1 -7.20 -8.15 -21.65
C MET A 1 -7.76 -8.50 -20.28
N SER A 2 -7.72 -7.57 -19.37
CA SER A 2 -8.25 -7.83 -18.03
C SER A 2 -9.78 -8.00 -18.08
N THR A 3 -10.29 -8.83 -17.20
CA THR A 3 -11.73 -9.00 -17.04
C THR A 3 -12.31 -7.71 -16.45
N PRO A 4 -13.15 -6.96 -17.17
CA PRO A 4 -13.57 -5.64 -16.71
C PRO A 4 -14.18 -5.62 -15.30
N GLY A 5 -14.92 -6.67 -14.92
CA GLY A 5 -15.58 -6.69 -13.62
C GLY A 5 -14.69 -6.87 -12.41
N VAL A 6 -13.45 -7.40 -12.57
CA VAL A 6 -12.59 -7.71 -11.43
C VAL A 6 -11.94 -6.45 -10.88
N VAL A 7 -11.34 -5.63 -11.76
CA VAL A 7 -10.63 -4.41 -11.34
C VAL A 7 -11.62 -3.31 -10.96
N SER A 8 -12.81 -3.27 -11.57
CA SER A 8 -13.80 -2.22 -11.30
C SER A 8 -14.37 -2.26 -9.89
N TYR A 9 -14.20 -3.37 -9.15
CA TYR A 9 -14.62 -3.44 -7.76
C TYR A 9 -13.65 -2.71 -6.83
N LEU A 10 -12.39 -2.53 -7.25
CA LEU A 10 -11.42 -1.82 -6.43
C LEU A 10 -11.62 -0.32 -6.59
N ARG A 11 -12.01 0.32 -5.50
CA ARG A 11 -12.15 1.77 -5.44
C ARG A 11 -11.24 2.31 -4.36
N TRP A 12 -10.57 3.39 -4.67
CA TRP A 12 -9.56 3.96 -3.80
C TRP A 12 -9.98 5.35 -3.35
N LYS A 13 -9.67 5.66 -2.10
CA LYS A 13 -9.80 7.02 -1.60
C LYS A 13 -8.81 7.91 -2.35
N LYS A 14 -9.17 9.20 -2.48
CA LYS A 14 -8.31 10.17 -3.14
C LYS A 14 -7.03 10.41 -2.36
N ASP A 15 -7.13 10.45 -1.03
CA ASP A 15 -6.02 10.70 -0.13
C ASP A 15 -5.86 9.56 0.87
N VAL A 16 -4.65 9.46 1.44
CA VAL A 16 -4.36 8.47 2.47
C VAL A 16 -5.14 8.79 3.74
N ALA A 17 -5.76 7.78 4.33
CA ALA A 17 -6.47 7.95 5.60
C ALA A 17 -5.49 8.35 6.71
N GLU A 18 -5.90 9.26 7.57
CA GLU A 18 -5.00 9.85 8.57
C GLU A 18 -4.34 8.81 9.49
N HIS A 19 -5.09 7.79 9.91
CA HIS A 19 -4.54 6.75 10.77
C HIS A 19 -3.47 5.88 10.10
N ASP A 20 -3.38 5.88 8.78
CA ASP A 20 -2.38 5.08 8.05
C ASP A 20 -0.97 5.64 8.27
N TYR A 21 -0.83 6.95 8.46
CA TYR A 21 0.48 7.54 8.76
C TYR A 21 1.00 7.08 10.12
N ALA A 22 0.12 6.97 11.11
CA ALA A 22 0.50 6.45 12.42
C ALA A 22 0.90 4.97 12.33
N ALA A 23 0.18 4.20 11.53
CA ALA A 23 0.50 2.79 11.31
C ALA A 23 1.85 2.62 10.61
N ALA A 24 2.13 3.45 9.60
CA ALA A 24 3.42 3.43 8.91
C ALA A 24 4.56 3.81 9.86
N SER A 25 4.38 4.84 10.67
CA SER A 25 5.38 5.24 11.66
C SER A 25 5.65 4.12 12.66
N SER A 26 4.61 3.47 13.16
CA SER A 26 4.74 2.35 14.09
C SER A 26 5.56 1.20 13.49
N TYR A 27 5.26 0.85 12.24
CA TYR A 27 6.00 -0.20 11.53
C TYR A 27 7.47 0.20 11.33
N LEU A 28 7.71 1.38 10.82
CA LEU A 28 9.07 1.85 10.52
C LEU A 28 9.92 2.04 11.78
N SER A 29 9.28 2.35 12.92
CA SER A 29 10.00 2.55 14.17
C SER A 29 10.73 1.30 14.64
N ILE A 30 10.21 0.12 14.29
CA ILE A 30 10.84 -1.15 14.66
C ILE A 30 12.19 -1.32 13.96
N ARG A 31 12.29 -0.84 12.71
CA ARG A 31 13.52 -0.97 11.92
C ARG A 31 14.47 0.20 12.10
N TYR A 32 13.95 1.40 12.27
CA TYR A 32 14.74 2.63 12.17
C TYR A 32 14.70 3.52 13.42
N GLY A 33 13.90 3.14 14.42
CA GLY A 33 13.69 3.98 15.60
C GLY A 33 12.56 4.99 15.39
N GLN A 34 11.98 5.44 16.50
CA GLN A 34 10.78 6.28 16.47
C GLN A 34 11.03 7.65 15.85
N SER A 35 12.18 8.28 16.16
CA SER A 35 12.49 9.60 15.63
C SER A 35 12.56 9.61 14.11
N HIS A 36 13.26 8.63 13.53
CA HIS A 36 13.37 8.51 12.08
C HIS A 36 12.01 8.17 11.45
N ALA A 37 11.26 7.26 12.08
CA ALA A 37 9.94 6.88 11.60
C ALA A 37 8.99 8.07 11.53
N ASP A 38 9.01 8.92 12.56
CA ASP A 38 8.19 10.13 12.60
C ASP A 38 8.57 11.12 11.49
N GLU A 39 9.86 11.26 11.21
CA GLU A 39 10.32 12.11 10.11
C GLU A 39 9.85 11.59 8.75
N VAL A 40 9.94 10.27 8.55
CA VAL A 40 9.46 9.66 7.30
C VAL A 40 7.95 9.87 7.15
N ALA A 41 7.19 9.68 8.22
CA ALA A 41 5.74 9.90 8.17
C ALA A 41 5.40 11.35 7.82
N LYS A 42 6.15 12.32 8.35
CA LYS A 42 5.98 13.74 7.99
C LYS A 42 6.24 13.97 6.50
N GLU A 43 7.29 13.38 5.98
CA GLU A 43 7.60 13.50 4.56
C GLU A 43 6.51 12.87 3.68
N LEU A 44 6.02 11.70 4.07
CA LEU A 44 4.95 11.02 3.34
C LEU A 44 3.69 11.89 3.24
N ARG A 45 3.35 12.62 4.29
CA ARG A 45 2.17 13.50 4.26
C ARG A 45 2.22 14.54 3.15
N LYS A 46 3.42 15.02 2.83
CA LYS A 46 3.63 16.09 1.85
C LYS A 46 3.66 15.59 0.42
N LEU A 47 3.82 14.28 0.21
CA LEU A 47 3.97 13.73 -1.12
C LEU A 47 2.64 13.54 -1.82
N PRO A 48 2.62 13.63 -3.15
CA PRO A 48 1.41 13.35 -3.91
C PRO A 48 1.12 11.86 -3.97
N VAL A 49 -0.15 11.53 -4.17
CA VAL A 49 -0.53 10.15 -4.51
C VAL A 49 -0.23 9.93 -6.00
N ILE A 50 0.52 8.88 -6.26
CA ILE A 50 0.87 8.46 -7.62
C ILE A 50 0.38 7.02 -7.83
N THR A 51 0.47 6.51 -9.04
CA THR A 51 0.07 5.13 -9.32
C THR A 51 1.24 4.31 -9.83
N ARG A 52 1.27 3.06 -9.42
CA ARG A 52 2.24 2.07 -9.90
C ARG A 52 1.54 0.72 -9.98
N ARG A 53 2.04 -0.18 -10.82
CA ARG A 53 1.51 -1.53 -10.92
C ARG A 53 1.77 -2.32 -9.65
N ALA A 54 0.78 -3.06 -9.18
CA ALA A 54 0.90 -3.87 -7.96
C ALA A 54 2.12 -4.80 -8.02
N ASN A 55 2.33 -5.47 -9.13
CA ASN A 55 3.48 -6.35 -9.33
C ASN A 55 4.82 -5.61 -9.16
N ASP A 56 4.93 -4.42 -9.71
CA ASP A 56 6.17 -3.64 -9.62
C ASP A 56 6.44 -3.19 -8.18
N VAL A 57 5.40 -2.81 -7.46
CA VAL A 57 5.55 -2.40 -6.05
C VAL A 57 6.04 -3.57 -5.20
N LEU A 58 5.48 -4.76 -5.40
CA LEU A 58 5.90 -5.96 -4.68
C LEU A 58 7.36 -6.30 -4.99
N ARG A 59 7.74 -6.29 -6.27
CA ARG A 59 9.11 -6.59 -6.68
C ARG A 59 10.10 -5.57 -6.14
N ALA A 60 9.78 -4.30 -6.25
CA ALA A 60 10.67 -3.21 -5.82
C ALA A 60 10.90 -3.22 -4.30
N THR A 61 9.91 -3.66 -3.54
CA THR A 61 10.01 -3.73 -2.07
C THR A 61 10.47 -5.09 -1.56
N GLY A 62 10.71 -6.05 -2.46
CA GLY A 62 11.11 -7.40 -2.08
C GLY A 62 10.03 -8.19 -1.36
N ARG A 63 8.77 -7.80 -1.53
CA ARG A 63 7.65 -8.44 -0.87
C ARG A 63 6.96 -9.45 -1.78
N THR A 64 6.54 -10.56 -1.19
CA THR A 64 5.65 -11.53 -1.82
C THR A 64 4.23 -11.21 -1.39
N ALA A 65 3.30 -11.21 -2.33
CA ALA A 65 1.90 -10.97 -2.00
C ALA A 65 1.38 -12.02 -1.02
N LEU A 66 0.56 -11.56 -0.07
CA LEU A 66 -0.19 -12.47 0.78
C LEU A 66 -1.26 -13.17 -0.06
N GLU A 67 -1.61 -14.37 0.34
CA GLU A 67 -2.67 -15.13 -0.34
C GLU A 67 -4.03 -14.47 -0.12
N LEU A 68 -4.94 -14.70 -1.07
CA LEU A 68 -6.31 -14.18 -0.96
C LEU A 68 -7.02 -14.70 0.29
N ALA A 69 -6.67 -15.89 0.76
CA ALA A 69 -7.25 -16.47 1.96
C ALA A 69 -6.72 -15.84 3.27
N ASP A 70 -5.69 -15.00 3.20
CA ASP A 70 -5.20 -14.30 4.38
C ASP A 70 -6.33 -13.48 5.03
N PRO A 71 -6.51 -13.56 6.36
CA PRO A 71 -7.62 -12.87 7.02
C PRO A 71 -7.66 -11.36 6.77
N GLY A 72 -6.50 -10.70 6.73
CA GLY A 72 -6.43 -9.27 6.45
C GLY A 72 -6.84 -8.95 5.02
N VAL A 73 -6.40 -9.77 4.06
CA VAL A 73 -6.78 -9.62 2.65
C VAL A 73 -8.28 -9.86 2.46
N LEU A 74 -8.82 -10.90 3.09
CA LEU A 74 -10.26 -11.17 3.02
C LEU A 74 -11.08 -10.04 3.65
N ASN A 75 -10.60 -9.44 4.72
CA ASN A 75 -11.26 -8.31 5.35
C ASN A 75 -11.35 -7.13 4.38
N ASP A 76 -10.27 -6.83 3.67
CA ASP A 76 -10.26 -5.77 2.66
C ASP A 76 -11.19 -6.12 1.49
N LEU A 77 -11.23 -7.38 1.07
CA LEU A 77 -12.16 -7.82 0.04
C LEU A 77 -13.61 -7.58 0.45
N LYS A 78 -13.96 -7.90 1.71
CA LYS A 78 -15.30 -7.64 2.25
C LYS A 78 -15.64 -6.15 2.20
N LYS A 79 -14.69 -5.29 2.55
CA LYS A 79 -14.89 -3.83 2.46
C LYS A 79 -15.21 -3.42 1.03
N VAL A 80 -14.43 -3.90 0.08
CA VAL A 80 -14.63 -3.59 -1.34
C VAL A 80 -16.00 -4.05 -1.82
N LEU A 81 -16.38 -5.28 -1.47
CA LEU A 81 -17.68 -5.84 -1.87
C LEU A 81 -18.84 -5.08 -1.24
N SER A 82 -18.64 -4.43 -0.09
CA SER A 82 -19.66 -3.59 0.53
C SER A 82 -19.65 -2.15 0.01
N GLY A 83 -18.82 -1.85 -0.98
CA GLY A 83 -18.75 -0.52 -1.61
C GLY A 83 -17.81 0.46 -0.95
N GLN A 84 -17.00 0.02 0.02
CA GLN A 84 -16.03 0.89 0.67
C GLN A 84 -14.82 1.12 -0.22
N LYS A 85 -14.25 2.33 -0.12
CA LYS A 85 -13.01 2.68 -0.80
C LYS A 85 -11.82 2.35 0.10
N LEU A 86 -10.75 1.91 -0.54
CA LEU A 86 -9.49 1.60 0.15
C LEU A 86 -8.58 2.83 0.18
N SER A 87 -7.83 2.98 1.26
CA SER A 87 -6.82 4.03 1.37
C SER A 87 -5.61 3.69 0.50
N PRO A 88 -4.98 4.68 -0.17
CA PRO A 88 -3.73 4.45 -0.89
C PRO A 88 -2.65 3.86 0.01
N ILE A 89 -1.66 3.23 -0.64
CA ILE A 89 -0.59 2.52 0.04
C ILE A 89 0.54 3.49 0.38
N LEU A 90 1.24 3.25 1.48
CA LEU A 90 2.42 4.02 1.85
C LEU A 90 3.67 3.16 1.65
N VAL A 91 4.58 3.65 0.81
CA VAL A 91 5.87 3.01 0.53
C VAL A 91 6.97 3.96 0.95
N ALA A 92 7.90 3.50 1.76
CA ALA A 92 9.03 4.30 2.21
C ALA A 92 10.17 3.39 2.62
N GLU A 93 11.38 3.90 2.53
CA GLU A 93 12.60 3.17 2.91
C GLU A 93 12.74 1.83 2.20
N GLY A 94 12.23 1.75 0.96
CA GLY A 94 12.29 0.53 0.18
C GLY A 94 11.32 -0.56 0.62
N ASP A 95 10.30 -0.21 1.41
CA ASP A 95 9.36 -1.18 1.95
C ASP A 95 7.92 -0.66 1.89
N VAL A 96 6.97 -1.59 1.98
CA VAL A 96 5.57 -1.23 2.16
C VAL A 96 5.37 -0.87 3.64
N ALA A 97 5.29 0.41 3.92
CA ALA A 97 5.17 0.89 5.30
C ALA A 97 3.74 0.72 5.84
N ASP A 98 2.74 0.80 4.97
CA ASP A 98 1.35 0.53 5.31
C ASP A 98 0.57 0.17 4.06
N GLY A 99 -0.36 -0.78 4.19
CA GLY A 99 -1.22 -1.19 3.08
C GLY A 99 -0.82 -2.51 2.41
N TYR A 100 -0.04 -3.34 3.08
CA TYR A 100 0.40 -4.62 2.52
C TYR A 100 -0.79 -5.53 2.14
N HIS A 101 -1.84 -5.59 2.97
CA HIS A 101 -3.04 -6.37 2.67
C HIS A 101 -3.77 -5.82 1.44
N ARG A 102 -3.88 -4.49 1.33
CA ARG A 102 -4.54 -3.83 0.19
C ARG A 102 -3.77 -4.08 -1.11
N LEU A 103 -2.45 -4.00 -1.04
CA LEU A 103 -1.58 -4.30 -2.19
C LEU A 103 -1.72 -5.75 -2.63
N SER A 104 -1.76 -6.67 -1.66
CA SER A 104 -1.92 -8.10 -1.93
C SER A 104 -3.26 -8.41 -2.57
N LEU A 105 -4.34 -7.74 -2.12
CA LEU A 105 -5.66 -7.89 -2.72
C LEU A 105 -5.65 -7.42 -4.18
N ALA A 106 -5.09 -6.25 -4.44
CA ALA A 106 -5.00 -5.72 -5.80
C ALA A 106 -4.23 -6.69 -6.71
N TYR A 107 -3.11 -7.21 -6.23
CA TYR A 107 -2.30 -8.17 -6.97
C TYR A 107 -3.08 -9.47 -7.26
N ALA A 108 -3.84 -9.96 -6.29
CA ALA A 108 -4.63 -11.19 -6.46
C ALA A 108 -5.70 -11.03 -7.54
N LEU A 109 -6.28 -9.84 -7.64
CA LEU A 109 -7.31 -9.57 -8.64
C LEU A 109 -6.71 -9.31 -10.02
N ASP A 110 -5.61 -8.58 -10.08
CA ASP A 110 -4.85 -8.32 -11.32
C ASP A 110 -3.44 -7.86 -10.95
N PRO A 111 -2.41 -8.69 -11.22
CA PRO A 111 -1.03 -8.32 -10.89
C PRO A 111 -0.55 -7.02 -11.53
N TYR A 112 -1.14 -6.63 -12.63
CA TYR A 112 -0.77 -5.41 -13.36
C TYR A 112 -1.69 -4.24 -13.09
N ALA A 113 -2.64 -4.39 -12.16
CA ALA A 113 -3.51 -3.29 -11.76
C ALA A 113 -2.66 -2.16 -11.17
N GLU A 114 -2.99 -0.93 -11.56
CA GLU A 114 -2.36 0.24 -10.97
C GLU A 114 -2.98 0.50 -9.60
N VAL A 115 -2.12 0.69 -8.61
CA VAL A 115 -2.54 1.01 -7.25
C VAL A 115 -2.05 2.41 -6.89
N PRO A 116 -2.87 3.20 -6.20
CA PRO A 116 -2.43 4.51 -5.73
C PRO A 116 -1.53 4.34 -4.51
N LEU A 117 -0.46 5.14 -4.46
CA LEU A 117 0.46 5.11 -3.34
C LEU A 117 1.18 6.43 -3.19
N LYS A 118 1.73 6.65 -2.01
CA LYS A 118 2.74 7.67 -1.80
C LYS A 118 4.09 6.98 -1.72
N LEU A 119 5.04 7.47 -2.51
CA LEU A 119 6.38 6.90 -2.59
C LEU A 119 7.35 7.83 -1.89
N GLY A 120 7.72 7.47 -0.69
CA GLY A 120 8.67 8.20 0.13
C GLY A 120 10.12 7.86 -0.21
N PRO A 121 11.07 8.44 0.53
CA PRO A 121 12.49 8.18 0.29
C PRO A 121 12.79 6.69 0.37
N GLY A 122 13.54 6.21 -0.61
CA GLY A 122 14.04 4.84 -0.60
C GLY A 122 15.40 4.76 0.06
N GLN A 123 15.86 3.52 0.30
CA GLN A 123 17.23 3.30 0.73
C GLN A 123 18.18 3.69 -0.40
N ARG A 124 19.22 4.44 -0.06
CA ARG A 124 20.20 4.82 -1.04
C ARG A 124 21.11 3.63 -1.35
N PRO A 125 21.52 3.45 -2.59
CA PRO A 125 22.51 2.45 -2.95
C PRO A 125 23.81 2.72 -2.18
N ARG A 126 24.43 1.66 -1.80
CA ARG A 126 25.73 1.74 -1.12
C ARG A 126 26.86 1.70 -2.13
#